data_7d5d320a0cd292c482a01aa7f6d91570
#
_entry.id   7d5d320a0cd292c482a01aa7f6d91570
#
_cell.length_a   1.000
_cell.length_b   1.000
_cell.length_c   1.000
_cell.angle_alpha   90.00
_cell.angle_beta   90.00
_cell.angle_gamma   90.00
#
_symmetry.space_group_name_H-M   'P 1'
#
loop_
_entity.id
_entity.type
_entity.pdbx_description
1 polymer ?
#
loop_
_entity_poly.entity_id
_entity_poly.type
_entity_poly.pdbx_seq_one_letter_code
_entity_poly.pdbx_strand_id
1 'polypeptide(L)'
;MGNQAGNNNETRDLLVGIDAGTSVIKAVAFDLSGRQIAVASVPNRYTTSADGAATQSLDQTWTDCAQTLRDLGAKVDGLAQRTRALAVTGQGDGTWLVGAGNKPAGDAWLWLDARAANTVRGLQEGPASRARFEATGTGLAACNQSAQIAHMAATMPDLLARAEVALHCKDWLYLNLTGVRATDPSEASFTYGNFRTRRYDDAVIEALGLSAQRRLLPEIIDGTQITHPLSADAATATGLLAGTPVCLGFVDIVLTALGAGIHTEGAAGASCSIVGSTGMHMRAMRNEDVHLNAEGTGYVIALPVPGMSAQVQSNMAATLNVDWVLNLATDLLKQFGTTLSHGERIKCIDGWLQSGRPGSLLYHPYISDAGERGPFVDPNARADFIGLTSESRYPDLFRAVVEGLGMAARDCYTSMGIPMPDELRLTGGATRSRALRGVLGAVVGAPTRISTREEAGAAGAAMMAAVALGVYPDMDACIAEWVTPLLGQAEAPDAELTQLYAQLFPAYRKAREALVPTWDETARLLKSRYRPNALSAGLN
;
A
#
# COMPACT_ATOMS: atom_id res chain seq x y z
N MET A 1 -0.94 27.02 47.00
CA MET A 1 -0.77 27.05 45.53
C MET A 1 -1.35 25.76 44.99
N GLY A 2 -2.63 25.82 44.62
CA GLY A 2 -3.43 24.63 44.31
C GLY A 2 -3.51 24.40 42.81
N ASN A 3 -3.37 23.16 42.46
CA ASN A 3 -3.92 22.42 41.30
C ASN A 3 -4.39 23.24 40.07
N GLN A 4 -3.49 23.49 39.15
CA GLN A 4 -3.83 23.90 37.77
C GLN A 4 -3.59 22.76 36.71
N ALA A 5 -3.34 21.54 37.14
CA ALA A 5 -3.11 20.40 36.25
C ALA A 5 -4.41 19.71 35.77
N GLY A 6 -5.57 20.04 36.30
CA GLY A 6 -6.84 19.34 36.03
C GLY A 6 -7.65 19.85 34.85
N ASN A 7 -7.44 21.06 34.37
CA ASN A 7 -8.35 21.69 33.38
C ASN A 7 -7.84 21.74 31.91
N ASN A 8 -6.61 21.30 31.64
CA ASN A 8 -6.05 21.37 30.28
C ASN A 8 -6.48 20.21 29.37
N ASN A 9 -7.06 19.14 29.90
CA ASN A 9 -7.45 17.97 29.08
C ASN A 9 -8.87 18.08 28.50
N GLU A 10 -9.76 18.84 29.11
CA GLU A 10 -11.15 19.01 28.64
C GLU A 10 -11.26 19.88 27.36
N THR A 11 -10.25 20.70 27.07
CA THR A 11 -10.22 21.53 25.85
C THR A 11 -9.56 20.86 24.64
N ARG A 12 -8.88 19.70 24.84
CA ARG A 12 -8.18 18.98 23.76
C ARG A 12 -9.10 17.91 23.17
N ASP A 13 -9.81 18.29 22.13
CA ASP A 13 -10.89 17.52 21.50
C ASP A 13 -10.56 17.00 20.09
N LEU A 14 -9.32 17.24 19.60
CA LEU A 14 -8.91 16.84 18.26
C LEU A 14 -7.74 15.84 18.28
N LEU A 15 -7.80 14.90 17.35
CA LEU A 15 -6.70 14.03 16.96
C LEU A 15 -6.25 14.41 15.55
N VAL A 16 -4.94 14.47 15.30
CA VAL A 16 -4.39 14.78 14.00
C VAL A 16 -3.66 13.57 13.44
N GLY A 17 -4.15 13.04 12.32
CA GLY A 17 -3.47 11.99 11.55
C GLY A 17 -2.67 12.58 10.40
N ILE A 18 -1.40 12.17 10.28
CA ILE A 18 -0.52 12.50 9.16
C ILE A 18 -0.38 11.24 8.31
N ASP A 19 -0.64 11.36 7.01
CA ASP A 19 -0.43 10.30 6.01
C ASP A 19 0.56 10.81 4.95
N ALA A 20 1.80 10.33 5.04
CA ALA A 20 2.88 10.69 4.14
C ALA A 20 3.00 9.69 2.99
N GLY A 21 2.05 9.76 2.06
CA GLY A 21 2.07 8.94 0.85
C GLY A 21 3.15 9.35 -0.15
N THR A 22 3.39 8.53 -1.16
CA THR A 22 4.46 8.75 -2.16
C THR A 22 4.30 10.07 -2.92
N SER A 23 3.07 10.44 -3.29
CA SER A 23 2.79 11.61 -4.13
C SER A 23 2.21 12.80 -3.37
N VAL A 24 1.66 12.58 -2.18
CA VAL A 24 0.97 13.61 -1.38
C VAL A 24 1.17 13.33 0.10
N ILE A 25 1.51 14.36 0.86
CA ILE A 25 1.45 14.34 2.32
C ILE A 25 0.14 15.01 2.73
N LYS A 26 -0.62 14.36 3.61
CA LYS A 26 -1.87 14.87 4.16
C LYS A 26 -1.79 14.96 5.68
N ALA A 27 -2.40 16.01 6.23
CA ALA A 27 -2.68 16.12 7.65
C ALA A 27 -4.18 16.34 7.83
N VAL A 28 -4.80 15.54 8.68
CA VAL A 28 -6.26 15.51 8.86
C VAL A 28 -6.59 15.65 10.34
N ALA A 29 -7.44 16.61 10.66
CA ALA A 29 -8.00 16.77 12.00
C ALA A 29 -9.31 16.01 12.12
N PHE A 30 -9.41 15.19 13.16
CA PHE A 30 -10.61 14.46 13.55
C PHE A 30 -11.05 14.87 14.95
N ASP A 31 -12.36 14.88 15.21
CA ASP A 31 -12.83 14.88 16.59
C ASP A 31 -12.66 13.49 17.23
N LEU A 32 -12.93 13.38 18.53
CA LEU A 32 -12.71 12.13 19.26
C LEU A 32 -13.65 10.99 18.82
N SER A 33 -14.73 11.28 18.11
CA SER A 33 -15.63 10.29 17.50
C SER A 33 -15.24 9.89 16.08
N GLY A 34 -14.15 10.44 15.56
CA GLY A 34 -13.63 10.11 14.22
C GLY A 34 -14.25 10.89 13.09
N ARG A 35 -15.05 11.92 13.37
CA ARG A 35 -15.55 12.81 12.33
C ARG A 35 -14.41 13.71 11.82
N GLN A 36 -14.21 13.72 10.52
CA GLN A 36 -13.24 14.59 9.87
C GLN A 36 -13.67 16.06 9.97
N ILE A 37 -12.81 16.90 10.53
CA ILE A 37 -13.03 18.33 10.70
C ILE A 37 -12.42 19.12 9.54
N ALA A 38 -11.17 18.81 9.19
CA ALA A 38 -10.47 19.46 8.09
C ALA A 38 -9.32 18.58 7.58
N VAL A 39 -8.91 18.87 6.35
CA VAL A 39 -7.74 18.26 5.70
C VAL A 39 -6.88 19.33 5.05
N ALA A 40 -5.56 19.18 5.18
CA ALA A 40 -4.57 19.90 4.41
C ALA A 40 -3.66 18.90 3.67
N SER A 41 -3.13 19.30 2.52
CA SER A 41 -2.27 18.44 1.73
C SER A 41 -1.23 19.25 0.96
N VAL A 42 -0.03 18.65 0.82
CA VAL A 42 1.08 19.19 0.02
C VAL A 42 1.58 18.07 -0.90
N PRO A 43 1.90 18.37 -2.19
CA PRO A 43 2.52 17.39 -3.06
C PRO A 43 3.84 16.88 -2.48
N ASN A 44 4.04 15.57 -2.49
CA ASN A 44 5.29 14.91 -2.09
C ASN A 44 6.05 14.53 -3.35
N ARG A 45 7.27 15.05 -3.54
CA ARG A 45 8.02 14.94 -4.78
C ARG A 45 9.10 13.89 -4.67
N TYR A 46 9.26 13.12 -5.72
CA TYR A 46 10.35 12.15 -5.87
C TYR A 46 10.90 12.21 -7.29
N THR A 47 12.08 11.65 -7.50
CA THR A 47 12.75 11.57 -8.80
C THR A 47 12.94 10.12 -9.22
N THR A 48 12.85 9.87 -10.52
CA THR A 48 13.14 8.56 -11.11
C THR A 48 14.20 8.70 -12.20
N SER A 49 14.95 7.62 -12.44
CA SER A 49 15.95 7.58 -13.51
C SER A 49 15.91 6.26 -14.28
N ALA A 50 16.54 6.26 -15.47
CA ALA A 50 16.49 5.13 -16.39
C ALA A 50 17.14 3.83 -15.89
N ASP A 51 17.98 3.92 -14.85
CA ASP A 51 18.60 2.77 -14.18
C ASP A 51 17.69 2.09 -13.16
N GLY A 52 16.45 2.58 -13.03
CA GLY A 52 15.45 2.06 -12.09
C GLY A 52 15.50 2.70 -10.71
N ALA A 53 16.29 3.77 -10.52
CA ALA A 53 16.27 4.50 -9.26
C ALA A 53 14.96 5.27 -9.08
N ALA A 54 14.47 5.27 -7.83
CA ALA A 54 13.38 6.13 -7.38
C ALA A 54 13.75 6.70 -6.01
N THR A 55 14.05 7.99 -5.95
CA THR A 55 14.63 8.62 -4.76
C THR A 55 13.85 9.84 -4.30
N GLN A 56 13.94 10.14 -3.00
CA GLN A 56 13.24 11.25 -2.37
C GLN A 56 14.13 11.92 -1.32
N SER A 57 14.09 13.27 -1.26
CA SER A 57 14.81 14.01 -0.25
C SER A 57 14.14 13.90 1.11
N LEU A 58 14.89 13.45 2.13
CA LEU A 58 14.43 13.37 3.51
C LEU A 58 14.07 14.76 4.07
N ASP A 59 14.94 15.76 3.86
CA ASP A 59 14.74 17.12 4.37
C ASP A 59 13.52 17.79 3.72
N GLN A 60 13.30 17.58 2.41
CA GLN A 60 12.13 18.14 1.74
C GLN A 60 10.84 17.48 2.27
N THR A 61 10.84 16.16 2.48
CA THR A 61 9.69 15.44 3.04
C THR A 61 9.31 15.94 4.42
N TRP A 62 10.31 16.21 5.29
CA TRP A 62 10.06 16.86 6.58
C TRP A 62 9.48 18.27 6.43
N THR A 63 10.08 19.08 5.56
CA THR A 63 9.63 20.46 5.29
C THR A 63 8.17 20.48 4.82
N ASP A 64 7.82 19.58 3.89
CA ASP A 64 6.47 19.46 3.33
C ASP A 64 5.48 18.96 4.40
N CYS A 65 5.89 18.02 5.26
CA CYS A 65 5.08 17.55 6.39
C CYS A 65 4.79 18.69 7.37
N ALA A 66 5.80 19.45 7.78
CA ALA A 66 5.64 20.59 8.67
C ALA A 66 4.75 21.68 8.04
N GLN A 67 4.89 21.93 6.73
CA GLN A 67 4.02 22.86 6.01
C GLN A 67 2.55 22.38 6.00
N THR A 68 2.33 21.08 5.77
CA THR A 68 0.98 20.51 5.76
C THR A 68 0.27 20.71 7.12
N LEU A 69 1.01 20.61 8.23
CA LEU A 69 0.47 20.86 9.58
C LEU A 69 0.16 22.35 9.80
N ARG A 70 1.02 23.27 9.32
CA ARG A 70 0.71 24.73 9.37
C ARG A 70 -0.53 25.06 8.54
N ASP A 71 -0.65 24.48 7.35
CA ASP A 71 -1.81 24.68 6.48
C ASP A 71 -3.10 24.14 7.11
N LEU A 72 -3.01 23.03 7.85
CA LEU A 72 -4.15 22.52 8.65
C LEU A 72 -4.50 23.50 9.77
N GLY A 73 -3.49 24.08 10.45
CA GLY A 73 -3.68 25.11 11.48
C GLY A 73 -4.38 26.36 10.98
N ALA A 74 -4.16 26.73 9.71
CA ALA A 74 -4.90 27.83 9.06
C ALA A 74 -6.36 27.50 8.76
N LYS A 75 -6.76 26.23 8.76
CA LYS A 75 -8.13 25.77 8.49
C LYS A 75 -8.95 25.46 9.75
N VAL A 76 -8.25 25.27 10.89
CA VAL A 76 -8.91 24.87 12.15
C VAL A 76 -8.51 25.83 13.26
N ASP A 77 -9.47 26.64 13.70
CA ASP A 77 -9.26 27.59 14.78
C ASP A 77 -8.79 26.90 16.05
N GLY A 78 -7.69 27.38 16.61
CA GLY A 78 -7.11 26.85 17.85
C GLY A 78 -6.56 25.43 17.71
N LEU A 79 -6.19 24.97 16.51
CA LEU A 79 -5.69 23.62 16.28
C LEU A 79 -4.63 23.22 17.31
N ALA A 80 -3.64 24.09 17.55
CA ALA A 80 -2.54 23.80 18.47
C ALA A 80 -3.02 23.49 19.90
N GLN A 81 -3.94 24.28 20.40
CA GLN A 81 -4.51 24.12 21.75
C GLN A 81 -5.48 22.93 21.85
N ARG A 82 -6.17 22.65 20.75
CA ARG A 82 -7.18 21.59 20.65
C ARG A 82 -6.59 20.22 20.33
N THR A 83 -5.37 20.16 19.77
CA THR A 83 -4.74 18.88 19.45
C THR A 83 -4.39 18.09 20.70
N ARG A 84 -5.03 16.95 20.88
CA ARG A 84 -4.81 15.99 21.98
C ARG A 84 -3.60 15.10 21.69
N ALA A 85 -3.47 14.63 20.45
CA ALA A 85 -2.32 13.90 19.95
C ALA A 85 -2.16 14.03 18.44
N LEU A 86 -0.93 13.75 17.96
CA LEU A 86 -0.62 13.47 16.57
C LEU A 86 -0.39 11.97 16.38
N ALA A 87 -0.66 11.48 15.17
CA ALA A 87 -0.18 10.18 14.72
C ALA A 87 0.37 10.30 13.30
N VAL A 88 1.47 9.61 12.99
CA VAL A 88 2.11 9.65 11.67
C VAL A 88 2.18 8.27 11.06
N THR A 89 1.65 8.14 9.85
CA THR A 89 1.84 7.01 8.94
C THR A 89 2.44 7.49 7.63
N GLY A 90 2.82 6.57 6.76
CA GLY A 90 3.35 6.92 5.45
C GLY A 90 3.70 5.70 4.63
N GLN A 91 4.19 5.97 3.41
CA GLN A 91 4.60 4.94 2.46
C GLN A 91 5.56 3.95 3.11
N GLY A 92 5.27 2.67 2.90
CA GLY A 92 6.06 1.56 3.42
C GLY A 92 7.23 1.19 2.52
N ASP A 93 7.99 0.19 2.95
CA ASP A 93 9.21 -0.24 2.27
C ASP A 93 10.21 0.93 2.05
N GLY A 94 11.21 0.71 1.20
CA GLY A 94 12.22 1.73 0.94
C GLY A 94 13.23 1.92 2.08
N THR A 95 14.26 2.72 1.83
CA THR A 95 15.40 2.89 2.75
C THR A 95 15.69 4.38 2.98
N TRP A 96 15.52 4.84 4.21
CA TRP A 96 15.72 6.22 4.67
C TRP A 96 16.89 6.25 5.64
N LEU A 97 18.12 6.46 5.12
CA LEU A 97 19.34 6.40 5.92
C LEU A 97 19.61 7.71 6.64
N VAL A 98 19.79 7.62 7.95
CA VAL A 98 20.07 8.75 8.83
C VAL A 98 21.43 8.57 9.50
N GLY A 99 22.27 9.57 9.45
CA GLY A 99 23.60 9.59 10.02
C GLY A 99 23.72 10.44 11.28
N ALA A 100 24.93 10.93 11.53
CA ALA A 100 25.26 11.71 12.72
C ALA A 100 24.39 12.97 12.85
N GLY A 101 23.98 13.28 14.08
CA GLY A 101 23.15 14.43 14.40
C GLY A 101 21.74 14.38 13.81
N ASN A 102 21.22 13.20 13.53
CA ASN A 102 19.91 12.99 12.88
C ASN A 102 19.81 13.64 11.50
N LYS A 103 20.91 13.71 10.75
CA LYS A 103 20.95 14.26 9.40
C LYS A 103 20.83 13.15 8.36
N PRO A 104 20.22 13.40 7.19
CA PRO A 104 20.21 12.43 6.10
C PRO A 104 21.63 11.99 5.74
N ALA A 105 21.84 10.68 5.55
CA ALA A 105 23.09 10.14 5.01
C ALA A 105 23.13 10.21 3.48
N GLY A 106 21.97 10.33 2.85
CA GLY A 106 21.71 10.46 1.42
C GLY A 106 20.22 10.55 1.16
N ASP A 107 19.81 10.63 -0.10
CA ASP A 107 18.39 10.56 -0.45
C ASP A 107 17.80 9.16 -0.15
N ALA A 108 16.53 9.13 0.22
CA ALA A 108 15.81 7.90 0.44
C ALA A 108 15.64 7.12 -0.87
N TRP A 109 15.77 5.80 -0.80
CA TRP A 109 15.32 4.89 -1.85
C TRP A 109 13.88 4.50 -1.56
N LEU A 110 12.99 4.71 -2.52
CA LEU A 110 11.56 4.44 -2.34
C LEU A 110 11.21 2.97 -2.61
N TRP A 111 9.98 2.60 -2.29
CA TRP A 111 9.41 1.30 -2.67
C TRP A 111 9.31 1.10 -4.20
N LEU A 112 9.40 2.18 -4.98
CA LEU A 112 9.46 2.18 -6.45
C LEU A 112 10.86 1.85 -6.99
N ASP A 113 11.90 1.87 -6.14
CA ASP A 113 13.28 1.68 -6.57
C ASP A 113 13.56 0.20 -6.94
N ALA A 114 14.00 -0.02 -8.17
CA ALA A 114 14.21 -1.34 -8.74
C ALA A 114 15.68 -1.81 -8.74
N ARG A 115 16.62 -0.97 -8.26
CA ARG A 115 18.07 -1.25 -8.37
C ARG A 115 18.50 -2.52 -7.64
N ALA A 116 17.80 -2.92 -6.58
CA ALA A 116 18.07 -4.14 -5.83
C ALA A 116 17.57 -5.44 -6.51
N ALA A 117 16.97 -5.39 -7.70
CA ALA A 117 16.33 -6.56 -8.34
C ALA A 117 17.28 -7.76 -8.53
N ASN A 118 18.54 -7.53 -8.92
CA ASN A 118 19.53 -8.62 -9.06
C ASN A 118 19.94 -9.20 -7.70
N THR A 119 20.04 -8.36 -6.67
CA THR A 119 20.33 -8.80 -5.28
C THR A 119 19.19 -9.68 -4.76
N VAL A 120 17.93 -9.30 -5.01
CA VAL A 120 16.75 -10.12 -4.66
C VAL A 120 16.83 -11.49 -5.32
N ARG A 121 17.16 -11.58 -6.60
CA ARG A 121 17.28 -12.87 -7.31
C ARG A 121 18.30 -13.78 -6.63
N GLY A 122 19.49 -13.27 -6.32
CA GLY A 122 20.51 -14.05 -5.63
C GLY A 122 20.09 -14.51 -4.23
N LEU A 123 19.36 -13.67 -3.48
CA LEU A 123 18.82 -14.02 -2.16
C LEU A 123 17.69 -15.06 -2.22
N GLN A 124 16.85 -15.00 -3.27
CA GLN A 124 15.75 -15.96 -3.48
C GLN A 124 16.26 -17.35 -3.88
N GLU A 125 17.38 -17.44 -4.60
CA GLU A 125 18.02 -18.70 -4.96
C GLU A 125 18.80 -19.31 -3.78
N GLY A 126 19.01 -18.56 -2.70
CA GLY A 126 19.74 -18.99 -1.52
C GLY A 126 18.99 -20.05 -0.69
N PRO A 127 19.71 -20.94 0.02
CA PRO A 127 19.12 -22.05 0.78
C PRO A 127 18.22 -21.60 1.93
N ALA A 128 18.43 -20.39 2.45
CA ALA A 128 17.64 -19.83 3.55
C ALA A 128 16.37 -19.08 3.10
N SER A 129 16.12 -18.97 1.79
CA SER A 129 15.00 -18.18 1.25
C SER A 129 13.64 -18.64 1.79
N ARG A 130 13.40 -19.96 1.84
CA ARG A 130 12.13 -20.51 2.36
C ARG A 130 11.97 -20.27 3.85
N ALA A 131 12.99 -20.49 4.66
CA ALA A 131 12.95 -20.27 6.11
C ALA A 131 12.70 -18.78 6.43
N ARG A 132 13.36 -17.87 5.68
CA ARG A 132 13.10 -16.43 5.77
C ARG A 132 11.62 -16.09 5.48
N PHE A 133 11.05 -16.65 4.38
CA PHE A 133 9.66 -16.44 4.05
C PHE A 133 8.72 -16.97 5.14
N GLU A 134 9.01 -18.13 5.73
CA GLU A 134 8.21 -18.71 6.82
C GLU A 134 8.23 -17.88 8.10
N ALA A 135 9.33 -17.20 8.37
CA ALA A 135 9.43 -16.28 9.51
C ALA A 135 8.75 -14.94 9.25
N THR A 136 9.05 -14.31 8.11
CA THR A 136 8.52 -12.97 7.79
C THR A 136 7.08 -13.01 7.24
N GLY A 137 6.65 -14.12 6.64
CA GLY A 137 5.43 -14.21 5.83
C GLY A 137 5.47 -13.39 4.55
N THR A 138 6.66 -12.89 4.14
CA THR A 138 6.79 -11.88 3.10
C THR A 138 7.74 -12.33 2.00
N GLY A 139 7.26 -12.25 0.75
CA GLY A 139 8.08 -12.43 -0.45
C GLY A 139 9.13 -11.32 -0.54
N LEU A 140 10.35 -11.67 -0.99
CA LEU A 140 11.40 -10.67 -1.15
C LEU A 140 11.22 -9.93 -2.49
N ALA A 141 11.27 -8.61 -2.43
CA ALA A 141 11.15 -7.72 -3.58
C ALA A 141 12.22 -6.61 -3.54
N ALA A 142 12.51 -5.98 -4.68
CA ALA A 142 13.51 -4.92 -4.77
C ALA A 142 13.18 -3.69 -3.92
N CYS A 143 11.91 -3.48 -3.62
CA CYS A 143 11.42 -2.39 -2.79
C CYS A 143 11.70 -2.58 -1.29
N ASN A 144 11.85 -3.83 -0.84
CA ASN A 144 12.05 -4.09 0.59
C ASN A 144 13.35 -3.45 1.09
N GLN A 145 13.29 -2.80 2.24
CA GLN A 145 14.46 -2.17 2.86
C GLN A 145 15.62 -3.17 3.02
N SER A 146 15.33 -4.42 3.38
CA SER A 146 16.34 -5.46 3.52
C SER A 146 17.08 -5.75 2.20
N ALA A 147 16.37 -5.81 1.08
CA ALA A 147 16.96 -6.02 -0.23
C ALA A 147 17.79 -4.81 -0.68
N GLN A 148 17.30 -3.60 -0.42
CA GLN A 148 18.00 -2.36 -0.73
C GLN A 148 19.28 -2.21 0.10
N ILE A 149 19.23 -2.50 1.41
CA ILE A 149 20.43 -2.49 2.26
C ILE A 149 21.44 -3.57 1.85
N ALA A 150 20.99 -4.77 1.48
CA ALA A 150 21.87 -5.80 0.96
C ALA A 150 22.55 -5.37 -0.35
N HIS A 151 21.81 -4.70 -1.23
CA HIS A 151 22.37 -4.12 -2.45
C HIS A 151 23.37 -3.00 -2.13
N MET A 152 23.04 -2.08 -1.23
CA MET A 152 23.92 -0.99 -0.80
C MET A 152 25.19 -1.53 -0.10
N ALA A 153 25.10 -2.61 0.66
CA ALA A 153 26.25 -3.22 1.31
C ALA A 153 27.28 -3.72 0.29
N ALA A 154 26.83 -4.21 -0.85
CA ALA A 154 27.70 -4.65 -1.93
C ALA A 154 28.21 -3.53 -2.84
N THR A 155 27.41 -2.46 -3.05
CA THR A 155 27.69 -1.45 -4.09
C THR A 155 28.02 -0.06 -3.54
N MET A 156 27.59 0.25 -2.32
CA MET A 156 27.69 1.59 -1.70
C MET A 156 28.12 1.50 -0.21
N PRO A 157 29.19 0.76 0.14
CA PRO A 157 29.57 0.53 1.53
C PRO A 157 29.85 1.83 2.31
N ASP A 158 30.39 2.85 1.66
CA ASP A 158 30.66 4.16 2.28
C ASP A 158 29.38 4.90 2.69
N LEU A 159 28.29 4.71 1.96
CA LEU A 159 26.98 5.25 2.34
C LEU A 159 26.48 4.61 3.63
N LEU A 160 26.53 3.28 3.72
CA LEU A 160 26.13 2.56 4.93
C LEU A 160 27.07 2.83 6.12
N ALA A 161 28.36 3.10 5.87
CA ALA A 161 29.31 3.44 6.93
C ALA A 161 28.97 4.80 7.59
N ARG A 162 28.42 5.75 6.84
CA ARG A 162 27.96 7.05 7.37
C ARG A 162 26.59 6.98 8.05
N ALA A 163 25.81 5.93 7.80
CA ALA A 163 24.50 5.76 8.40
C ALA A 163 24.61 5.20 9.83
N GLU A 164 23.84 5.76 10.73
CA GLU A 164 23.66 5.32 12.11
C GLU A 164 22.38 4.52 12.30
N VAL A 165 21.34 4.82 11.50
CA VAL A 165 20.05 4.12 11.53
C VAL A 165 19.42 4.09 10.14
N ALA A 166 18.71 3.01 9.83
CA ALA A 166 17.85 2.86 8.66
C ALA A 166 16.39 2.94 9.10
N LEU A 167 15.68 3.90 8.57
CA LEU A 167 14.29 4.23 8.86
C LEU A 167 13.42 3.97 7.63
N HIS A 168 12.10 4.09 7.80
CA HIS A 168 11.10 4.25 6.74
C HIS A 168 10.59 5.70 6.73
N CYS A 169 9.74 6.06 5.78
CA CYS A 169 9.23 7.42 5.62
C CYS A 169 8.60 7.97 6.92
N LYS A 170 7.66 7.24 7.50
CA LYS A 170 6.97 7.63 8.74
C LYS A 170 7.90 7.70 9.95
N ASP A 171 8.92 6.82 10.00
CA ASP A 171 9.92 6.78 11.07
C ASP A 171 10.82 8.03 11.02
N TRP A 172 11.19 8.47 9.80
CA TRP A 172 11.89 9.73 9.60
C TRP A 172 11.07 10.93 10.06
N LEU A 173 9.78 10.96 9.73
CA LEU A 173 8.90 12.02 10.21
C LEU A 173 8.73 11.97 11.72
N TYR A 174 8.59 10.77 12.30
CA TYR A 174 8.52 10.58 13.74
C TYR A 174 9.78 11.05 14.46
N LEU A 175 10.96 10.74 13.91
CA LEU A 175 12.24 11.24 14.41
C LEU A 175 12.27 12.77 14.42
N ASN A 176 11.82 13.44 13.35
CA ASN A 176 11.78 14.91 13.31
C ASN A 176 10.74 15.51 14.27
N LEU A 177 9.61 14.84 14.48
CA LEU A 177 8.58 15.27 15.42
C LEU A 177 9.04 15.14 16.88
N THR A 178 9.76 14.06 17.24
CA THR A 178 10.01 13.68 18.62
C THR A 178 11.48 13.66 19.05
N GLY A 179 12.39 13.53 18.10
CA GLY A 179 13.81 13.25 18.36
C GLY A 179 14.13 11.76 18.61
N VAL A 180 13.15 10.87 18.52
CA VAL A 180 13.31 9.43 18.82
C VAL A 180 13.50 8.61 17.56
N ARG A 181 14.56 7.78 17.52
CA ARG A 181 14.85 6.82 16.46
C ARG A 181 14.11 5.52 16.72
N ALA A 182 12.99 5.31 16.07
CA ALA A 182 12.16 4.12 16.25
C ALA A 182 11.54 3.69 14.93
N THR A 183 11.10 2.45 14.88
CA THR A 183 10.19 1.90 13.86
C THR A 183 9.05 1.15 14.56
N ASP A 184 8.09 0.67 13.80
CA ASP A 184 6.91 -0.02 14.31
C ASP A 184 6.91 -1.52 13.97
N PRO A 185 6.02 -2.32 14.62
CA PRO A 185 5.93 -3.75 14.37
C PRO A 185 5.58 -4.13 12.93
N SER A 186 4.84 -3.28 12.18
CA SER A 186 4.44 -3.62 10.83
C SER A 186 5.65 -3.67 9.90
N GLU A 187 6.49 -2.61 9.87
CA GLU A 187 7.69 -2.55 9.01
C GLU A 187 8.78 -3.52 9.49
N ALA A 188 9.04 -3.58 10.79
CA ALA A 188 10.11 -4.40 11.33
C ALA A 188 9.88 -5.90 11.11
N SER A 189 8.64 -6.39 11.30
CA SER A 189 8.37 -7.82 11.28
C SER A 189 8.35 -8.40 9.87
N PHE A 190 7.80 -7.71 8.88
CA PHE A 190 7.76 -8.24 7.53
C PHE A 190 9.10 -8.09 6.80
N THR A 191 9.96 -7.18 7.25
CA THR A 191 11.25 -6.90 6.59
C THR A 191 12.40 -7.73 7.18
N TYR A 192 12.57 -7.71 8.51
CA TYR A 192 13.71 -8.30 9.21
C TYR A 192 13.32 -9.23 10.35
N GLY A 193 12.03 -9.44 10.56
CA GLY A 193 11.56 -10.07 11.77
C GLY A 193 10.70 -11.29 11.54
N ASN A 194 9.91 -11.57 12.56
CA ASN A 194 8.94 -12.66 12.55
C ASN A 194 7.55 -12.08 12.82
N PHE A 195 6.62 -12.28 11.88
CA PHE A 195 5.28 -11.71 11.98
C PHE A 195 4.48 -12.21 13.20
N ARG A 196 4.82 -13.41 13.71
CA ARG A 196 4.15 -13.98 14.90
C ARG A 196 4.58 -13.29 16.19
N THR A 197 5.89 -13.00 16.30
CA THR A 197 6.47 -12.34 17.48
C THR A 197 6.47 -10.83 17.40
N ARG A 198 6.33 -10.27 16.18
CA ARG A 198 6.42 -8.83 15.87
C ARG A 198 7.75 -8.20 16.29
N ARG A 199 8.82 -8.99 16.25
CA ARG A 199 10.18 -8.58 16.63
C ARG A 199 11.17 -8.95 15.55
N TYR A 200 12.34 -8.33 15.58
CA TYR A 200 13.47 -8.76 14.75
C TYR A 200 13.81 -10.23 15.01
N ASP A 201 14.26 -10.90 13.95
CA ASP A 201 14.69 -12.29 13.96
C ASP A 201 16.11 -12.37 13.38
N ASP A 202 17.08 -12.71 14.23
CA ASP A 202 18.49 -12.72 13.84
C ASP A 202 18.76 -13.77 12.75
N ALA A 203 18.00 -14.87 12.70
CA ALA A 203 18.11 -15.86 11.62
C ALA A 203 17.64 -15.29 10.26
N VAL A 204 16.60 -14.42 10.27
CA VAL A 204 16.16 -13.70 9.06
C VAL A 204 17.25 -12.72 8.60
N ILE A 205 17.83 -11.96 9.53
CA ILE A 205 18.89 -10.99 9.24
C ILE A 205 20.14 -11.70 8.67
N GLU A 206 20.51 -12.84 9.23
CA GLU A 206 21.60 -13.68 8.73
C GLU A 206 21.30 -14.24 7.33
N ALA A 207 20.07 -14.75 7.11
CA ALA A 207 19.62 -15.24 5.80
C ALA A 207 19.67 -14.18 4.69
N LEU A 208 19.56 -12.91 5.05
CA LEU A 208 19.70 -11.75 4.16
C LEU A 208 21.16 -11.31 3.98
N GLY A 209 22.12 -11.90 4.70
CA GLY A 209 23.54 -11.49 4.71
C GLY A 209 23.78 -10.16 5.43
N LEU A 210 22.88 -9.75 6.34
CA LEU A 210 22.87 -8.42 6.94
C LEU A 210 23.29 -8.38 8.41
N SER A 211 23.98 -9.39 8.92
CA SER A 211 24.44 -9.44 10.32
C SER A 211 25.27 -8.20 10.71
N ALA A 212 26.12 -7.68 9.83
CA ALA A 212 26.90 -6.48 10.06
C ALA A 212 26.04 -5.20 10.07
N GLN A 213 24.91 -5.18 9.37
CA GLN A 213 23.97 -4.07 9.27
C GLN A 213 22.89 -4.09 10.37
N ARG A 214 22.89 -5.12 11.24
CA ARG A 214 22.00 -5.21 12.40
C ARG A 214 22.02 -3.94 13.27
N ARG A 215 23.18 -3.27 13.32
CA ARG A 215 23.37 -1.98 14.01
C ARG A 215 22.52 -0.83 13.49
N LEU A 216 22.02 -0.91 12.24
CA LEU A 216 21.21 0.12 11.61
C LEU A 216 19.71 0.01 11.98
N LEU A 217 19.29 -1.11 12.55
CA LEU A 217 17.89 -1.35 12.86
C LEU A 217 17.49 -0.62 14.16
N PRO A 218 16.48 0.28 14.10
CA PRO A 218 16.04 1.04 15.26
C PRO A 218 15.25 0.17 16.26
N GLU A 219 14.92 0.74 17.41
CA GLU A 219 14.00 0.11 18.38
C GLU A 219 12.59 -0.02 17.77
N ILE A 220 11.92 -1.14 18.04
CA ILE A 220 10.53 -1.37 17.64
C ILE A 220 9.63 -0.89 18.77
N ILE A 221 8.76 0.08 18.48
CA ILE A 221 7.74 0.58 19.40
C ILE A 221 6.33 0.37 18.82
N ASP A 222 5.39 -0.01 19.65
CA ASP A 222 3.98 -0.08 19.28
C ASP A 222 3.30 1.25 19.64
N GLY A 223 2.93 2.01 18.62
CA GLY A 223 2.30 3.32 18.81
C GLY A 223 0.91 3.28 19.44
N THR A 224 0.27 2.11 19.55
CA THR A 224 -0.96 1.96 20.35
C THR A 224 -0.70 1.96 21.86
N GLN A 225 0.56 1.83 22.28
CA GLN A 225 0.97 1.72 23.69
C GLN A 225 1.93 2.83 24.12
N ILE A 226 2.78 3.29 23.19
CA ILE A 226 3.86 4.23 23.47
C ILE A 226 3.71 5.47 22.60
N THR A 227 3.71 6.64 23.23
CA THR A 227 3.81 7.94 22.55
C THR A 227 5.01 8.71 23.09
N HIS A 228 5.59 9.57 22.26
CA HIS A 228 6.63 10.51 22.68
C HIS A 228 6.16 11.96 22.50
N PRO A 229 6.66 12.90 23.32
CA PRO A 229 6.25 14.29 23.21
C PRO A 229 6.78 14.96 21.93
N LEU A 230 5.97 15.82 21.32
CA LEU A 230 6.41 16.72 20.27
C LEU A 230 7.55 17.59 20.79
N SER A 231 8.68 17.62 20.11
CA SER A 231 9.85 18.40 20.47
C SER A 231 9.61 19.92 20.33
N ALA A 232 10.41 20.75 20.98
CA ALA A 232 10.31 22.20 20.85
C ALA A 232 10.59 22.69 19.43
N ASP A 233 11.56 22.06 18.75
CA ASP A 233 11.91 22.39 17.38
C ASP A 233 10.78 22.03 16.41
N ALA A 234 10.18 20.83 16.59
CA ALA A 234 9.04 20.41 15.80
C ALA A 234 7.79 21.26 16.07
N ALA A 235 7.57 21.68 17.33
CA ALA A 235 6.49 22.62 17.66
C ALA A 235 6.63 23.94 16.91
N THR A 236 7.84 24.49 16.88
CA THR A 236 8.15 25.70 16.11
C THR A 236 7.92 25.49 14.61
N ALA A 237 8.35 24.35 14.07
CA ALA A 237 8.22 24.05 12.64
C ALA A 237 6.78 23.83 12.20
N THR A 238 5.94 23.22 13.06
CA THR A 238 4.57 22.80 12.72
C THR A 238 3.48 23.76 13.18
N GLY A 239 3.79 24.66 14.12
CA GLY A 239 2.82 25.54 14.76
C GLY A 239 1.97 24.87 15.84
N LEU A 240 2.32 23.65 16.26
CA LEU A 240 1.64 22.90 17.33
C LEU A 240 2.34 23.14 18.68
N LEU A 241 1.76 22.64 19.77
CA LEU A 241 2.34 22.82 21.11
C LEU A 241 3.38 21.74 21.40
N ALA A 242 4.57 22.17 21.89
CA ALA A 242 5.56 21.25 22.43
C ALA A 242 4.95 20.38 23.55
N GLY A 243 5.36 19.13 23.63
CA GLY A 243 4.82 18.16 24.58
C GLY A 243 3.52 17.51 24.14
N THR A 244 2.91 17.87 23.00
CA THR A 244 1.78 17.14 22.44
C THR A 244 2.20 15.69 22.16
N PRO A 245 1.46 14.66 22.61
CA PRO A 245 1.78 13.26 22.35
C PRO A 245 1.82 12.97 20.85
N VAL A 246 2.86 12.26 20.40
CA VAL A 246 3.02 11.79 19.02
C VAL A 246 3.05 10.27 19.02
N CYS A 247 2.17 9.65 18.24
CA CYS A 247 2.06 8.23 18.02
C CYS A 247 2.77 7.85 16.71
N LEU A 248 3.65 6.85 16.75
CA LEU A 248 4.19 6.23 15.55
C LEU A 248 3.15 5.25 15.00
N GLY A 249 2.56 5.57 13.85
CA GLY A 249 1.61 4.72 13.16
C GLY A 249 2.28 3.51 12.50
N PHE A 250 1.48 2.53 12.14
CA PHE A 250 1.88 1.43 11.29
C PHE A 250 1.94 1.90 9.82
N VAL A 251 2.42 1.05 8.92
CA VAL A 251 2.53 1.37 7.49
C VAL A 251 1.17 1.73 6.86
N ASP A 252 1.18 2.66 5.91
CA ASP A 252 0.00 3.29 5.32
C ASP A 252 -1.03 2.31 4.76
N ILE A 253 -0.59 1.23 4.10
CA ILE A 253 -1.50 0.25 3.48
C ILE A 253 -2.38 -0.46 4.51
N VAL A 254 -1.84 -0.85 5.67
CA VAL A 254 -2.64 -1.51 6.70
C VAL A 254 -3.52 -0.52 7.46
N LEU A 255 -3.07 0.74 7.65
CA LEU A 255 -3.91 1.77 8.27
C LEU A 255 -5.02 2.24 7.33
N THR A 256 -4.75 2.31 6.02
CA THR A 256 -5.78 2.55 5.01
C THR A 256 -6.82 1.42 5.02
N ALA A 257 -6.38 0.17 5.06
CA ALA A 257 -7.29 -0.98 5.13
C ALA A 257 -8.09 -1.00 6.44
N LEU A 258 -7.46 -0.62 7.56
CA LEU A 258 -8.13 -0.50 8.86
C LEU A 258 -9.22 0.58 8.82
N GLY A 259 -8.89 1.78 8.32
CA GLY A 259 -9.84 2.87 8.14
C GLY A 259 -10.95 2.55 7.12
N ALA A 260 -10.72 1.63 6.19
CA ALA A 260 -11.70 1.11 5.24
C ALA A 260 -12.54 -0.06 5.78
N GLY A 261 -12.20 -0.59 6.97
CA GLY A 261 -12.99 -1.62 7.66
C GLY A 261 -12.56 -3.07 7.40
N ILE A 262 -11.27 -3.32 7.11
CA ILE A 262 -10.75 -4.69 6.96
C ILE A 262 -10.94 -5.54 8.22
N HIS A 263 -10.98 -4.91 9.38
CA HIS A 263 -11.22 -5.54 10.68
C HIS A 263 -12.41 -4.83 11.33
N THR A 264 -13.54 -5.52 11.46
CA THR A 264 -14.75 -5.04 12.13
C THR A 264 -15.39 -6.19 12.90
N GLU A 265 -16.03 -5.90 14.02
CA GLU A 265 -16.73 -6.90 14.83
C GLU A 265 -17.78 -7.65 14.01
N GLY A 266 -17.83 -8.98 14.16
CA GLY A 266 -18.76 -9.85 13.47
C GLY A 266 -18.43 -10.13 12.00
N ALA A 267 -17.40 -9.53 11.43
CA ALA A 267 -16.95 -9.76 10.06
C ALA A 267 -15.72 -10.69 10.02
N ALA A 268 -15.85 -11.88 10.61
CA ALA A 268 -14.85 -12.93 10.46
C ALA A 268 -14.70 -13.24 8.98
N GLY A 269 -13.53 -12.94 8.39
CA GLY A 269 -13.28 -13.14 6.96
C GLY A 269 -13.51 -11.91 6.07
N ALA A 270 -13.75 -10.74 6.62
CA ALA A 270 -13.73 -9.49 5.84
C ALA A 270 -12.36 -9.28 5.20
N SER A 271 -12.39 -8.75 3.99
CA SER A 271 -11.20 -8.47 3.20
C SER A 271 -11.27 -7.06 2.63
N CYS A 272 -10.13 -6.51 2.28
CA CYS A 272 -10.06 -5.20 1.67
C CYS A 272 -9.28 -5.27 0.35
N SER A 273 -9.86 -4.72 -0.72
CA SER A 273 -9.14 -4.47 -1.96
C SER A 273 -9.01 -2.96 -2.17
N ILE A 274 -7.77 -2.50 -2.25
CA ILE A 274 -7.44 -1.15 -2.67
C ILE A 274 -7.19 -1.21 -4.18
N VAL A 275 -8.14 -0.67 -4.98
CA VAL A 275 -8.08 -0.73 -6.45
C VAL A 275 -7.73 0.67 -6.96
N GLY A 276 -6.43 0.93 -6.99
CA GLY A 276 -5.79 2.12 -7.54
C GLY A 276 -5.04 1.79 -8.83
N SER A 277 -3.95 2.50 -9.12
CA SER A 277 -3.04 2.15 -10.23
C SER A 277 -2.55 0.72 -10.11
N THR A 278 -2.20 0.29 -8.90
CA THR A 278 -1.92 -1.10 -8.51
C THR A 278 -3.13 -1.70 -7.79
N GLY A 279 -3.19 -3.03 -7.71
CA GLY A 279 -4.17 -3.76 -6.91
C GLY A 279 -3.53 -4.27 -5.62
N MET A 280 -4.15 -3.98 -4.46
CA MET A 280 -3.75 -4.54 -3.18
C MET A 280 -4.93 -5.30 -2.60
N HIS A 281 -4.77 -6.58 -2.35
CA HIS A 281 -5.81 -7.48 -1.86
C HIS A 281 -5.39 -8.01 -0.49
N MET A 282 -6.20 -7.76 0.54
CA MET A 282 -5.82 -8.01 1.93
C MET A 282 -6.91 -8.75 2.69
N ARG A 283 -6.49 -9.60 3.63
CA ARG A 283 -7.36 -10.25 4.63
C ARG A 283 -6.80 -9.99 6.01
N ALA A 284 -7.65 -9.60 6.96
CA ALA A 284 -7.30 -9.60 8.38
C ALA A 284 -7.37 -11.03 8.90
N MET A 285 -6.25 -11.52 9.46
CA MET A 285 -6.11 -12.90 9.92
C MET A 285 -5.48 -12.92 11.31
N ARG A 286 -5.84 -13.89 12.15
CA ARG A 286 -5.01 -14.22 13.31
C ARG A 286 -3.66 -14.73 12.83
N ASN A 287 -2.60 -14.43 13.55
CA ASN A 287 -1.25 -14.88 13.16
C ASN A 287 -1.14 -16.40 12.99
N GLU A 288 -1.91 -17.16 13.77
CA GLU A 288 -1.97 -18.63 13.72
C GLU A 288 -2.68 -19.16 12.48
N ASP A 289 -3.62 -18.38 11.89
CA ASP A 289 -4.42 -18.75 10.74
C ASP A 289 -3.83 -18.28 9.40
N VAL A 290 -2.69 -17.59 9.43
CA VAL A 290 -2.01 -17.09 8.21
C VAL A 290 -1.57 -18.25 7.33
N HIS A 291 -2.02 -18.24 6.07
CA HIS A 291 -1.64 -19.22 5.07
C HIS A 291 -0.44 -18.75 4.25
N LEU A 292 0.69 -19.45 4.39
CA LEU A 292 1.89 -19.18 3.60
C LEU A 292 1.87 -20.04 2.33
N ASN A 293 1.74 -19.39 1.18
CA ASN A 293 1.70 -20.07 -0.12
C ASN A 293 3.05 -20.70 -0.49
N ALA A 294 3.00 -21.64 -1.45
CA ALA A 294 4.17 -22.37 -1.91
C ALA A 294 5.13 -21.46 -2.71
N GLU A 295 4.57 -20.50 -3.43
CA GLU A 295 5.28 -19.55 -4.29
C GLU A 295 6.15 -18.56 -3.53
N GLY A 296 5.93 -18.40 -2.22
CA GLY A 296 6.68 -17.47 -1.37
C GLY A 296 6.39 -16.00 -1.70
N THR A 297 5.14 -15.69 -2.09
CA THR A 297 4.70 -14.36 -2.53
C THR A 297 3.80 -13.67 -1.53
N GLY A 298 3.66 -12.34 -1.69
CA GLY A 298 2.81 -11.51 -0.84
C GLY A 298 3.50 -11.06 0.44
N TYR A 299 2.69 -10.53 1.37
CA TYR A 299 3.16 -9.94 2.62
C TYR A 299 2.28 -10.40 3.78
N VAL A 300 2.85 -10.53 4.95
CA VAL A 300 2.13 -10.62 6.22
C VAL A 300 2.56 -9.44 7.07
N ILE A 301 1.67 -8.49 7.24
CA ILE A 301 1.95 -7.20 7.89
C ILE A 301 1.11 -7.10 9.17
N ALA A 302 1.75 -6.80 10.30
CA ALA A 302 1.03 -6.63 11.57
C ALA A 302 -0.07 -5.57 11.46
N LEU A 303 -1.26 -5.85 12.00
CA LEU A 303 -2.31 -4.86 12.26
C LEU A 303 -2.12 -4.29 13.69
N PRO A 304 -2.57 -3.05 13.97
CA PRO A 304 -2.56 -2.49 15.32
C PRO A 304 -3.65 -3.11 16.22
N VAL A 305 -3.87 -4.39 16.04
CA VAL A 305 -4.76 -5.26 16.83
C VAL A 305 -3.91 -6.43 17.33
N PRO A 306 -3.88 -6.75 18.62
CA PRO A 306 -3.06 -7.82 19.16
C PRO A 306 -3.30 -9.17 18.48
N GLY A 307 -2.23 -9.84 18.04
CA GLY A 307 -2.31 -11.16 17.41
C GLY A 307 -2.89 -11.20 15.99
N MET A 308 -3.21 -10.04 15.41
CA MET A 308 -3.79 -9.93 14.06
C MET A 308 -2.77 -9.39 13.05
N SER A 309 -2.80 -9.92 11.85
CA SER A 309 -2.04 -9.41 10.69
C SER A 309 -2.94 -9.25 9.47
N ALA A 310 -2.55 -8.35 8.58
CA ALA A 310 -3.05 -8.30 7.22
C ALA A 310 -2.19 -9.24 6.37
N GLN A 311 -2.80 -10.27 5.81
CA GLN A 311 -2.20 -11.06 4.75
C GLN A 311 -2.52 -10.36 3.43
N VAL A 312 -1.51 -10.11 2.61
CA VAL A 312 -1.59 -9.21 1.46
C VAL A 312 -1.03 -9.87 0.21
N GLN A 313 -1.73 -9.72 -0.89
CA GLN A 313 -1.21 -9.94 -2.24
C GLN A 313 -1.42 -8.69 -3.09
N SER A 314 -0.53 -8.45 -4.04
CA SER A 314 -0.62 -7.24 -4.85
C SER A 314 -0.36 -7.50 -6.32
N ASN A 315 -1.19 -6.89 -7.16
CA ASN A 315 -0.98 -6.86 -8.60
C ASN A 315 -0.23 -5.59 -9.01
N MET A 316 0.67 -5.72 -9.97
CA MET A 316 1.47 -4.60 -10.50
C MET A 316 0.62 -3.54 -11.19
N ALA A 317 -0.51 -3.93 -11.78
CA ALA A 317 -1.42 -3.02 -12.45
C ALA A 317 -2.88 -3.38 -12.16
N ALA A 318 -3.70 -2.37 -11.83
CA ALA A 318 -5.15 -2.51 -11.70
C ALA A 318 -5.85 -1.47 -12.61
N THR A 319 -6.18 -0.27 -12.14
CA THR A 319 -6.86 0.73 -12.99
C THR A 319 -6.06 1.15 -14.21
N LEU A 320 -4.73 0.95 -14.23
CA LEU A 320 -3.91 1.15 -15.43
C LEU A 320 -4.43 0.35 -16.63
N ASN A 321 -4.99 -0.85 -16.41
CA ASN A 321 -5.63 -1.64 -17.46
C ASN A 321 -6.91 -0.95 -17.99
N VAL A 322 -7.68 -0.35 -17.10
CA VAL A 322 -8.89 0.42 -17.46
C VAL A 322 -8.49 1.66 -18.25
N ASP A 323 -7.50 2.41 -17.78
CA ASP A 323 -6.99 3.60 -18.48
C ASP A 323 -6.46 3.24 -19.87
N TRP A 324 -5.74 2.12 -19.99
CA TRP A 324 -5.22 1.64 -21.25
C TRP A 324 -6.34 1.35 -22.25
N VAL A 325 -7.36 0.56 -21.90
CA VAL A 325 -8.46 0.24 -22.81
C VAL A 325 -9.29 1.46 -23.17
N LEU A 326 -9.48 2.42 -22.24
CA LEU A 326 -10.12 3.71 -22.51
C LEU A 326 -9.30 4.55 -23.48
N ASN A 327 -7.97 4.54 -23.37
CA ASN A 327 -7.09 5.28 -24.26
C ASN A 327 -7.09 4.70 -25.69
N LEU A 328 -7.17 3.38 -25.86
CA LEU A 328 -7.29 2.75 -27.20
C LEU A 328 -8.48 3.33 -27.99
N ALA A 329 -9.65 3.42 -27.36
CA ALA A 329 -10.83 4.01 -28.01
C ALA A 329 -10.63 5.49 -28.31
N THR A 330 -10.01 6.24 -27.41
CA THR A 330 -9.79 7.68 -27.58
C THR A 330 -8.79 7.98 -28.68
N ASP A 331 -7.72 7.21 -28.77
CA ASP A 331 -6.67 7.40 -29.78
C ASP A 331 -7.22 7.14 -31.19
N LEU A 332 -8.12 6.16 -31.34
CA LEU A 332 -8.83 5.95 -32.59
C LEU A 332 -9.74 7.14 -32.94
N LEU A 333 -10.53 7.62 -31.97
CA LEU A 333 -11.44 8.76 -32.19
C LEU A 333 -10.71 10.04 -32.55
N LYS A 334 -9.54 10.30 -31.94
CA LYS A 334 -8.68 11.46 -32.26
C LYS A 334 -8.27 11.49 -33.73
N GLN A 335 -8.03 10.33 -34.37
CA GLN A 335 -7.69 10.25 -35.78
C GLN A 335 -8.82 10.75 -36.67
N PHE A 336 -10.06 10.73 -36.17
CA PHE A 336 -11.24 11.22 -36.84
C PHE A 336 -11.72 12.58 -36.34
N GLY A 337 -10.87 13.32 -35.60
CA GLY A 337 -11.15 14.68 -35.10
C GLY A 337 -12.06 14.73 -33.86
N THR A 338 -12.36 13.59 -33.26
CA THR A 338 -13.18 13.54 -32.04
C THR A 338 -12.31 13.37 -30.80
N THR A 339 -12.45 14.27 -29.83
CA THR A 339 -11.72 14.19 -28.56
C THR A 339 -12.72 14.03 -27.41
N LEU A 340 -12.53 13.02 -26.57
CA LEU A 340 -13.30 12.82 -25.34
C LEU A 340 -12.42 13.14 -24.14
N SER A 341 -12.95 13.98 -23.22
CA SER A 341 -12.32 14.21 -21.93
C SER A 341 -12.32 12.95 -21.07
N HIS A 342 -11.45 12.90 -20.07
CA HIS A 342 -11.44 11.78 -19.11
C HIS A 342 -12.81 11.58 -18.44
N GLY A 343 -13.47 12.69 -18.04
CA GLY A 343 -14.79 12.61 -17.42
C GLY A 343 -15.88 12.05 -18.34
N GLU A 344 -15.86 12.35 -19.64
CA GLU A 344 -16.80 11.78 -20.61
C GLU A 344 -16.60 10.28 -20.78
N ARG A 345 -15.33 9.82 -20.81
CA ARG A 345 -14.98 8.39 -20.89
C ARG A 345 -15.48 7.61 -19.67
N ILE A 346 -15.28 8.15 -18.48
CA ILE A 346 -15.74 7.54 -17.22
C ILE A 346 -17.27 7.35 -17.21
N LYS A 347 -18.04 8.30 -17.77
CA LYS A 347 -19.50 8.17 -17.86
C LYS A 347 -19.97 7.02 -18.77
N CYS A 348 -19.13 6.55 -19.68
CA CYS A 348 -19.47 5.42 -20.56
C CYS A 348 -19.23 4.05 -19.93
N ILE A 349 -18.49 3.96 -18.83
CA ILE A 349 -18.06 2.69 -18.21
C ILE A 349 -19.24 1.78 -17.92
N ASP A 350 -20.27 2.30 -17.22
CA ASP A 350 -21.43 1.50 -16.82
C ASP A 350 -22.18 0.96 -18.02
N GLY A 351 -22.33 1.77 -19.10
CA GLY A 351 -22.98 1.37 -20.35
C GLY A 351 -22.20 0.28 -21.09
N TRP A 352 -20.86 0.37 -21.13
CA TRP A 352 -20.03 -0.66 -21.74
C TRP A 352 -20.03 -1.96 -20.93
N LEU A 353 -20.02 -1.89 -19.59
CA LEU A 353 -20.14 -3.09 -18.75
C LEU A 353 -21.49 -3.78 -18.90
N GLN A 354 -22.58 -3.03 -19.13
CA GLN A 354 -23.90 -3.59 -19.35
C GLN A 354 -24.06 -4.21 -20.74
N SER A 355 -23.46 -3.61 -21.78
CA SER A 355 -23.61 -4.05 -23.17
C SER A 355 -22.58 -5.09 -23.62
N GLY A 356 -21.49 -5.25 -22.88
CA GLY A 356 -20.50 -6.31 -23.09
C GLY A 356 -21.00 -7.67 -22.63
N ARG A 357 -20.66 -8.73 -23.35
CA ARG A 357 -21.09 -10.10 -23.05
C ARG A 357 -20.25 -10.70 -21.90
N PRO A 358 -20.87 -11.08 -20.77
CA PRO A 358 -20.13 -11.63 -19.62
C PRO A 358 -19.36 -12.89 -19.99
N GLY A 359 -18.07 -12.96 -19.58
CA GLY A 359 -17.24 -14.14 -19.75
C GLY A 359 -16.96 -14.54 -21.20
N SER A 360 -17.29 -13.70 -22.19
CA SER A 360 -17.06 -14.00 -23.60
C SER A 360 -15.57 -14.01 -23.97
N LEU A 361 -14.74 -13.33 -23.20
CA LEU A 361 -13.28 -13.26 -23.34
C LEU A 361 -12.62 -13.45 -21.97
N LEU A 362 -11.44 -14.05 -21.96
CA LEU A 362 -10.54 -13.98 -20.80
C LEU A 362 -9.50 -12.90 -21.04
N TYR A 363 -9.16 -12.16 -19.99
CA TYR A 363 -8.11 -11.14 -20.02
C TYR A 363 -7.18 -11.31 -18.81
N HIS A 364 -5.87 -11.39 -19.06
CA HIS A 364 -4.87 -11.34 -18.02
C HIS A 364 -4.33 -9.91 -17.88
N PRO A 365 -4.47 -9.25 -16.71
CA PRO A 365 -4.24 -7.82 -16.57
C PRO A 365 -2.76 -7.44 -16.30
N TYR A 366 -1.79 -8.17 -16.91
CA TYR A 366 -0.36 -7.98 -16.65
C TYR A 366 0.25 -6.93 -17.60
N ILE A 367 -0.35 -5.74 -17.62
CA ILE A 367 0.03 -4.65 -18.54
C ILE A 367 1.28 -3.89 -18.11
N SER A 368 1.77 -4.10 -16.88
CA SER A 368 2.98 -3.45 -16.38
C SER A 368 4.23 -3.93 -17.12
N ASP A 369 5.11 -3.01 -17.50
CA ASP A 369 6.42 -3.34 -18.07
C ASP A 369 7.32 -4.13 -17.11
N ALA A 370 7.06 -4.02 -15.79
CA ALA A 370 7.74 -4.78 -14.76
C ALA A 370 7.20 -6.21 -14.57
N GLY A 371 6.19 -6.61 -15.35
CA GLY A 371 5.52 -7.92 -15.22
C GLY A 371 4.54 -7.98 -14.07
N GLU A 372 4.51 -9.10 -13.33
CA GLU A 372 3.62 -9.33 -12.20
C GLU A 372 4.40 -9.80 -10.95
N ARG A 373 3.85 -9.51 -9.75
CA ARG A 373 4.46 -9.84 -8.45
C ARG A 373 3.54 -10.60 -7.48
N GLY A 374 2.27 -10.73 -7.81
CA GLY A 374 1.30 -11.46 -6.98
C GLY A 374 0.08 -11.94 -7.76
N PRO A 375 -0.35 -13.18 -7.52
CA PRO A 375 0.15 -14.18 -6.57
C PRO A 375 1.35 -15.01 -7.06
N PHE A 376 1.93 -14.67 -8.19
CA PHE A 376 3.16 -15.24 -8.76
C PHE A 376 4.10 -14.11 -9.18
N VAL A 377 5.39 -14.41 -9.26
CA VAL A 377 6.40 -13.43 -9.69
C VAL A 377 6.90 -13.80 -11.08
N ASP A 378 6.62 -12.95 -12.04
CA ASP A 378 7.13 -13.08 -13.40
C ASP A 378 7.37 -11.71 -14.05
N PRO A 379 8.63 -11.27 -14.20
CA PRO A 379 8.96 -9.98 -14.79
C PRO A 379 8.64 -9.90 -16.31
N ASN A 380 8.41 -11.05 -16.95
CA ASN A 380 8.10 -11.15 -18.36
C ASN A 380 6.59 -11.29 -18.63
N ALA A 381 5.74 -11.42 -17.59
CA ALA A 381 4.29 -11.50 -17.75
C ALA A 381 3.75 -10.30 -18.52
N ARG A 382 2.87 -10.54 -19.47
CA ARG A 382 2.22 -9.50 -20.30
C ARG A 382 0.73 -9.77 -20.44
N ALA A 383 -0.02 -8.69 -20.62
CA ALA A 383 -1.47 -8.76 -20.83
C ALA A 383 -1.82 -9.44 -22.15
N ASP A 384 -2.93 -10.15 -22.16
CA ASP A 384 -3.45 -10.86 -23.32
C ASP A 384 -4.97 -10.97 -23.30
N PHE A 385 -5.57 -11.18 -24.48
CA PHE A 385 -6.98 -11.54 -24.64
C PHE A 385 -7.08 -12.93 -25.24
N ILE A 386 -7.90 -13.78 -24.66
CA ILE A 386 -8.20 -15.13 -25.17
C ILE A 386 -9.68 -15.23 -25.52
N GLY A 387 -9.98 -15.83 -26.69
CA GLY A 387 -11.36 -16.08 -27.13
C GLY A 387 -11.92 -15.02 -28.08
N LEU A 388 -11.09 -14.14 -28.66
CA LEU A 388 -11.54 -13.17 -29.68
C LEU A 388 -12.16 -13.86 -30.90
N THR A 389 -13.29 -13.32 -31.35
CA THR A 389 -13.97 -13.71 -32.59
C THR A 389 -14.28 -12.46 -33.45
N SER A 390 -14.71 -12.66 -34.69
CA SER A 390 -15.15 -11.55 -35.54
C SER A 390 -16.36 -10.77 -35.02
N GLU A 391 -17.08 -11.32 -34.02
CA GLU A 391 -18.21 -10.69 -33.37
C GLU A 391 -17.83 -9.90 -32.11
N SER A 392 -16.58 -9.98 -31.67
CA SER A 392 -16.11 -9.26 -30.48
C SER A 392 -16.11 -7.76 -30.72
N ARG A 393 -16.75 -7.01 -29.83
CA ARG A 393 -16.89 -5.55 -29.90
C ARG A 393 -16.15 -4.88 -28.75
N TYR A 394 -15.94 -3.57 -28.85
CA TYR A 394 -15.27 -2.80 -27.81
C TYR A 394 -15.87 -2.98 -26.40
N PRO A 395 -17.21 -3.01 -26.19
CA PRO A 395 -17.77 -3.32 -24.87
C PRO A 395 -17.37 -4.70 -24.34
N ASP A 396 -17.20 -5.72 -25.21
CA ASP A 396 -16.73 -7.05 -24.79
C ASP A 396 -15.28 -6.99 -24.31
N LEU A 397 -14.41 -6.25 -25.00
CA LEU A 397 -13.02 -6.02 -24.57
C LEU A 397 -12.96 -5.26 -23.25
N PHE A 398 -13.72 -4.16 -23.13
CA PHE A 398 -13.76 -3.36 -21.91
C PHE A 398 -14.23 -4.19 -20.71
N ARG A 399 -15.31 -4.97 -20.90
CA ARG A 399 -15.84 -5.85 -19.86
C ARG A 399 -14.82 -6.92 -19.47
N ALA A 400 -14.17 -7.56 -20.43
CA ALA A 400 -13.14 -8.55 -20.17
C ALA A 400 -11.96 -7.99 -19.35
N VAL A 401 -11.56 -6.73 -19.60
CA VAL A 401 -10.53 -6.05 -18.78
C VAL A 401 -10.98 -5.97 -17.32
N VAL A 402 -12.21 -5.53 -17.05
CA VAL A 402 -12.74 -5.42 -15.68
C VAL A 402 -12.90 -6.81 -15.03
N GLU A 403 -13.40 -7.80 -15.78
CA GLU A 403 -13.48 -9.20 -15.33
C GLU A 403 -12.09 -9.77 -15.01
N GLY A 404 -11.09 -9.46 -15.84
CA GLY A 404 -9.70 -9.84 -15.64
C GLY A 404 -9.10 -9.27 -14.35
N LEU A 405 -9.42 -8.01 -14.02
CA LEU A 405 -9.04 -7.44 -12.72
C LEU A 405 -9.67 -8.23 -11.56
N GLY A 406 -10.94 -8.60 -11.68
CA GLY A 406 -11.62 -9.45 -10.71
C GLY A 406 -11.00 -10.85 -10.61
N MET A 407 -10.62 -11.46 -11.74
CA MET A 407 -9.96 -12.78 -11.78
C MET A 407 -8.58 -12.73 -11.11
N ALA A 408 -7.79 -11.68 -11.36
CA ALA A 408 -6.50 -11.48 -10.69
C ALA A 408 -6.68 -11.26 -9.18
N ALA A 409 -7.68 -10.48 -8.76
CA ALA A 409 -8.03 -10.32 -7.34
C ALA A 409 -8.43 -11.66 -6.71
N ARG A 410 -9.27 -12.46 -7.38
CA ARG A 410 -9.66 -13.79 -6.92
C ARG A 410 -8.47 -14.74 -6.80
N ASP A 411 -7.53 -14.68 -7.75
CA ASP A 411 -6.29 -15.47 -7.70
C ASP A 411 -5.40 -15.06 -6.50
N CYS A 412 -5.30 -13.76 -6.22
CA CYS A 412 -4.65 -13.25 -5.02
C CYS A 412 -5.31 -13.79 -3.74
N TYR A 413 -6.65 -13.71 -3.62
CA TYR A 413 -7.35 -14.26 -2.45
C TYR A 413 -7.20 -15.77 -2.33
N THR A 414 -7.22 -16.49 -3.44
CA THR A 414 -7.01 -17.96 -3.45
C THR A 414 -5.63 -18.33 -2.91
N SER A 415 -4.59 -17.55 -3.24
CA SER A 415 -3.22 -17.77 -2.75
C SER A 415 -3.04 -17.46 -1.26
N MET A 416 -3.95 -16.70 -0.66
CA MET A 416 -3.99 -16.41 0.78
C MET A 416 -4.79 -17.46 1.59
N GLY A 417 -5.19 -18.56 0.95
CA GLY A 417 -5.94 -19.67 1.59
C GLY A 417 -7.45 -19.58 1.41
N ILE A 418 -8.13 -20.62 1.87
CA ILE A 418 -9.58 -20.77 1.84
C ILE A 418 -10.15 -20.72 3.26
N PRO A 419 -11.42 -20.34 3.43
CA PRO A 419 -12.41 -19.97 2.39
C PRO A 419 -12.12 -18.63 1.72
N MET A 420 -12.83 -18.35 0.63
CA MET A 420 -12.85 -17.01 0.02
C MET A 420 -13.43 -16.00 1.01
N PRO A 421 -13.18 -14.69 0.82
CA PRO A 421 -13.74 -13.66 1.69
C PRO A 421 -15.27 -13.72 1.78
N ASP A 422 -15.81 -13.56 2.98
CA ASP A 422 -17.26 -13.46 3.20
C ASP A 422 -17.80 -12.08 2.78
N GLU A 423 -16.96 -11.06 2.79
CA GLU A 423 -17.28 -9.72 2.35
C GLU A 423 -16.01 -9.00 1.87
N LEU A 424 -16.14 -8.23 0.79
CA LEU A 424 -15.07 -7.48 0.17
C LEU A 424 -15.25 -5.98 0.40
N ARG A 425 -14.41 -5.38 1.25
CA ARG A 425 -14.29 -3.93 1.37
C ARG A 425 -13.53 -3.40 0.15
N LEU A 426 -14.12 -2.44 -0.54
CA LEU A 426 -13.49 -1.79 -1.70
C LEU A 426 -13.13 -0.35 -1.38
N THR A 427 -11.90 0.05 -1.73
CA THR A 427 -11.44 1.43 -1.68
C THR A 427 -10.59 1.76 -2.90
N GLY A 428 -10.35 3.06 -3.14
CA GLY A 428 -9.64 3.53 -4.33
C GLY A 428 -10.57 4.00 -5.44
N GLY A 429 -9.98 4.52 -6.52
CA GLY A 429 -10.72 5.22 -7.60
C GLY A 429 -11.76 4.38 -8.33
N ALA A 430 -11.49 3.09 -8.50
CA ALA A 430 -12.39 2.15 -9.18
C ALA A 430 -13.74 1.94 -8.46
N THR A 431 -13.81 2.26 -7.17
CA THR A 431 -15.02 2.03 -6.36
C THR A 431 -16.18 2.99 -6.67
N ARG A 432 -15.94 4.03 -7.44
CA ARG A 432 -16.97 5.03 -7.80
C ARG A 432 -18.04 4.47 -8.75
N SER A 433 -17.71 3.52 -9.63
CA SER A 433 -18.67 2.87 -10.52
C SER A 433 -19.34 1.67 -9.82
N ARG A 434 -20.66 1.71 -9.71
CA ARG A 434 -21.46 0.60 -9.14
C ARG A 434 -21.37 -0.64 -10.02
N ALA A 435 -21.39 -0.48 -11.33
CA ALA A 435 -21.31 -1.61 -12.27
C ALA A 435 -19.95 -2.32 -12.14
N LEU A 436 -18.86 -1.55 -11.98
CA LEU A 436 -17.52 -2.13 -11.77
C LEU A 436 -17.46 -2.89 -10.45
N ARG A 437 -17.97 -2.33 -9.34
CA ARG A 437 -18.05 -3.05 -8.06
C ARG A 437 -18.85 -4.35 -8.17
N GLY A 438 -19.97 -4.32 -8.90
CA GLY A 438 -20.80 -5.50 -9.14
C GLY A 438 -20.05 -6.61 -9.88
N VAL A 439 -19.25 -6.26 -10.90
CA VAL A 439 -18.40 -7.24 -11.61
C VAL A 439 -17.33 -7.79 -10.68
N LEU A 440 -16.60 -6.94 -9.93
CA LEU A 440 -15.58 -7.39 -8.98
C LEU A 440 -16.16 -8.32 -7.93
N GLY A 441 -17.30 -7.98 -7.34
CA GLY A 441 -18.00 -8.81 -6.35
C GLY A 441 -18.42 -10.16 -6.93
N ALA A 442 -18.98 -10.17 -8.13
CA ALA A 442 -19.39 -11.41 -8.80
C ALA A 442 -18.20 -12.32 -9.14
N VAL A 443 -17.08 -11.75 -9.61
CA VAL A 443 -15.87 -12.53 -9.93
C VAL A 443 -15.22 -13.11 -8.67
N VAL A 444 -15.10 -12.32 -7.60
CA VAL A 444 -14.55 -12.79 -6.33
C VAL A 444 -15.53 -13.75 -5.65
N GLY A 445 -16.83 -13.57 -5.86
CA GLY A 445 -17.90 -14.38 -5.25
C GLY A 445 -18.30 -13.88 -3.86
N ALA A 446 -18.13 -12.59 -3.58
CA ALA A 446 -18.40 -11.98 -2.28
C ALA A 446 -19.19 -10.67 -2.42
N PRO A 447 -20.09 -10.34 -1.47
CA PRO A 447 -20.71 -9.03 -1.38
C PRO A 447 -19.65 -7.95 -1.29
N THR A 448 -19.88 -6.83 -1.98
CA THR A 448 -18.98 -5.68 -1.92
C THR A 448 -19.55 -4.60 -0.99
N ARG A 449 -18.68 -3.91 -0.27
CA ARG A 449 -19.04 -2.78 0.56
C ARG A 449 -17.99 -1.68 0.45
N ILE A 450 -18.41 -0.43 0.40
CA ILE A 450 -17.51 0.72 0.38
C ILE A 450 -17.63 1.49 1.68
N SER A 451 -16.51 2.13 2.08
CA SER A 451 -16.51 3.10 3.17
C SER A 451 -16.71 4.51 2.60
N THR A 452 -17.46 5.35 3.29
CA THR A 452 -17.57 6.78 2.98
C THR A 452 -16.41 7.60 3.54
N ARG A 453 -15.46 6.98 4.24
CA ARG A 453 -14.27 7.65 4.74
C ARG A 453 -13.32 8.00 3.60
N GLU A 454 -13.03 9.30 3.45
CA GLU A 454 -12.16 9.80 2.39
C GLU A 454 -10.67 9.62 2.71
N GLU A 455 -10.25 9.87 3.97
CA GLU A 455 -8.86 9.89 4.40
C GLU A 455 -8.56 8.71 5.35
N ALA A 456 -8.71 7.48 4.82
CA ALA A 456 -8.65 6.25 5.61
C ALA A 456 -7.27 6.01 6.27
N GLY A 457 -6.15 6.33 5.61
CA GLY A 457 -4.80 6.17 6.16
C GLY A 457 -4.56 7.07 7.38
N ALA A 458 -4.85 8.37 7.23
CA ALA A 458 -4.76 9.34 8.32
C ALA A 458 -5.72 8.99 9.48
N ALA A 459 -6.93 8.49 9.17
CA ALA A 459 -7.87 8.04 10.19
C ALA A 459 -7.34 6.83 10.95
N GLY A 460 -6.79 5.81 10.27
CA GLY A 460 -6.17 4.65 10.91
C GLY A 460 -5.04 5.05 11.86
N ALA A 461 -4.20 6.02 11.47
CA ALA A 461 -3.16 6.56 12.35
C ALA A 461 -3.77 7.27 13.58
N ALA A 462 -4.77 8.14 13.38
CA ALA A 462 -5.44 8.84 14.47
C ALA A 462 -6.16 7.88 15.45
N MET A 463 -6.72 6.75 14.95
CA MET A 463 -7.30 5.70 15.77
C MET A 463 -6.25 5.06 16.70
N MET A 464 -5.02 4.82 16.22
CA MET A 464 -3.92 4.34 17.06
C MET A 464 -3.62 5.32 18.20
N ALA A 465 -3.57 6.63 17.91
CA ALA A 465 -3.38 7.64 18.94
C ALA A 465 -4.56 7.69 19.92
N ALA A 466 -5.80 7.50 19.46
CA ALA A 466 -6.98 7.44 20.33
C ALA A 466 -6.88 6.29 21.35
N VAL A 467 -6.42 5.12 20.90
CA VAL A 467 -6.19 3.96 21.77
C VAL A 467 -5.03 4.22 22.72
N ALA A 468 -3.89 4.72 22.23
CA ALA A 468 -2.72 5.02 23.05
C ALA A 468 -3.01 5.99 24.19
N LEU A 469 -3.94 6.93 23.98
CA LEU A 469 -4.35 7.92 24.99
C LEU A 469 -5.53 7.45 25.86
N GLY A 470 -6.01 6.23 25.68
CA GLY A 470 -7.16 5.69 26.44
C GLY A 470 -8.49 6.41 26.14
N VAL A 471 -8.61 7.06 24.95
CA VAL A 471 -9.92 7.55 24.46
C VAL A 471 -10.83 6.37 24.20
N TYR A 472 -10.25 5.29 23.67
CA TYR A 472 -10.88 3.98 23.55
C TYR A 472 -10.04 2.92 24.28
N PRO A 473 -10.66 1.90 24.87
CA PRO A 473 -9.96 0.86 25.63
C PRO A 473 -9.05 -0.01 24.74
N ASP A 474 -9.45 -0.19 23.47
CA ASP A 474 -8.76 -0.99 22.49
C ASP A 474 -9.14 -0.55 21.06
N MET A 475 -8.51 -1.20 20.07
CA MET A 475 -8.76 -0.89 18.66
C MET A 475 -10.15 -1.33 18.21
N ASP A 476 -10.72 -2.40 18.75
CA ASP A 476 -12.04 -2.89 18.38
C ASP A 476 -13.14 -1.89 18.74
N ALA A 477 -13.07 -1.33 19.95
CA ALA A 477 -13.98 -0.26 20.38
C ALA A 477 -13.82 1.02 19.52
N CYS A 478 -12.59 1.37 19.15
CA CYS A 478 -12.34 2.50 18.28
C CYS A 478 -12.92 2.27 16.87
N ILE A 479 -12.73 1.09 16.29
CA ILE A 479 -13.27 0.70 14.97
C ILE A 479 -14.80 0.72 14.97
N ALA A 480 -15.43 0.24 16.03
CA ALA A 480 -16.89 0.22 16.18
C ALA A 480 -17.50 1.62 16.02
N GLU A 481 -16.81 2.65 16.49
CA GLU A 481 -17.28 4.04 16.42
C GLU A 481 -16.76 4.80 15.19
N TRP A 482 -15.48 4.62 14.84
CA TRP A 482 -14.86 5.40 13.77
C TRP A 482 -15.09 4.84 12.37
N VAL A 483 -15.28 3.53 12.23
CA VAL A 483 -15.29 2.84 10.94
C VAL A 483 -16.66 2.26 10.62
N THR A 484 -17.24 1.49 11.54
CA THR A 484 -18.49 0.76 11.29
C THR A 484 -19.64 1.65 10.81
N PRO A 485 -19.89 2.85 11.38
CA PRO A 485 -20.97 3.73 10.93
C PRO A 485 -20.77 4.30 9.52
N LEU A 486 -19.54 4.29 9.02
CA LEU A 486 -19.19 4.81 7.69
C LEU A 486 -19.20 3.75 6.60
N LEU A 487 -19.42 2.49 6.96
CA LEU A 487 -19.57 1.41 5.99
C LEU A 487 -20.96 1.49 5.35
N GLY A 488 -21.00 1.58 4.02
CA GLY A 488 -22.25 1.52 3.25
C GLY A 488 -22.94 0.17 3.38
N GLN A 489 -24.07 0.02 2.72
CA GLN A 489 -24.73 -1.27 2.63
C GLN A 489 -23.91 -2.26 1.80
N ALA A 490 -23.97 -3.54 2.17
CA ALA A 490 -23.39 -4.60 1.37
C ALA A 490 -24.17 -4.75 0.04
N GLU A 491 -23.46 -4.69 -1.07
CA GLU A 491 -23.98 -4.92 -2.41
C GLU A 491 -23.78 -6.41 -2.74
N ALA A 492 -24.87 -7.19 -2.75
CA ALA A 492 -24.81 -8.60 -3.08
C ALA A 492 -24.34 -8.81 -4.53
N PRO A 493 -23.47 -9.80 -4.80
CA PRO A 493 -23.07 -10.13 -6.16
C PRO A 493 -24.22 -10.75 -6.92
N ASP A 494 -24.22 -10.57 -8.25
CA ASP A 494 -25.13 -11.31 -9.14
C ASP A 494 -24.81 -12.81 -9.10
N ALA A 495 -25.81 -13.62 -8.77
CA ALA A 495 -25.63 -15.07 -8.54
C ALA A 495 -25.29 -15.83 -9.84
N GLU A 496 -25.88 -15.46 -10.97
CA GLU A 496 -25.63 -16.12 -12.27
C GLU A 496 -24.22 -15.79 -12.75
N LEU A 497 -23.80 -14.52 -12.64
CA LEU A 497 -22.44 -14.10 -12.95
C LEU A 497 -21.41 -14.74 -12.02
N THR A 498 -21.72 -14.85 -10.73
CA THR A 498 -20.85 -15.51 -9.76
C THR A 498 -20.60 -16.97 -10.12
N GLN A 499 -21.66 -17.67 -10.52
CA GLN A 499 -21.54 -19.07 -10.98
C GLN A 499 -20.72 -19.18 -12.28
N LEU A 500 -20.97 -18.30 -13.25
CA LEU A 500 -20.22 -18.24 -14.50
C LEU A 500 -18.73 -18.02 -14.25
N TYR A 501 -18.37 -17.03 -13.45
CA TYR A 501 -16.97 -16.73 -13.16
C TYR A 501 -16.28 -17.80 -12.32
N ALA A 502 -17.02 -18.48 -11.44
CA ALA A 502 -16.49 -19.62 -10.71
C ALA A 502 -16.12 -20.79 -11.66
N GLN A 503 -16.88 -20.99 -12.74
CA GLN A 503 -16.57 -21.99 -13.76
C GLN A 503 -15.42 -21.57 -14.69
N LEU A 504 -15.28 -20.27 -14.99
CA LEU A 504 -14.22 -19.73 -15.85
C LEU A 504 -12.86 -19.60 -15.15
N PHE A 505 -12.85 -19.42 -13.84
CA PHE A 505 -11.61 -19.18 -13.08
C PHE A 505 -10.54 -20.27 -13.22
N PRO A 506 -10.85 -21.58 -13.21
CA PRO A 506 -9.86 -22.63 -13.48
C PRO A 506 -9.23 -22.50 -14.87
N ALA A 507 -10.01 -22.12 -15.91
CA ALA A 507 -9.51 -21.90 -17.24
C ALA A 507 -8.59 -20.66 -17.32
N TYR A 508 -8.95 -19.58 -16.62
CA TYR A 508 -8.12 -18.38 -16.48
C TYR A 508 -6.74 -18.73 -15.89
N ARG A 509 -6.69 -19.47 -14.77
CA ARG A 509 -5.42 -19.88 -14.16
C ARG A 509 -4.59 -20.78 -15.09
N LYS A 510 -5.22 -21.79 -15.71
CA LYS A 510 -4.55 -22.70 -16.65
C LYS A 510 -3.97 -21.95 -17.84
N ALA A 511 -4.70 -20.97 -18.37
CA ALA A 511 -4.22 -20.14 -19.49
C ALA A 511 -3.00 -19.31 -19.08
N ARG A 512 -3.04 -18.66 -17.91
CA ARG A 512 -1.89 -17.94 -17.35
C ARG A 512 -0.64 -18.83 -17.26
N GLU A 513 -0.78 -20.03 -16.69
CA GLU A 513 0.33 -20.97 -16.52
C GLU A 513 0.91 -21.42 -17.89
N ALA A 514 0.05 -21.60 -18.88
CA ALA A 514 0.46 -21.97 -20.24
C ALA A 514 1.19 -20.85 -20.99
N LEU A 515 1.00 -19.58 -20.61
CA LEU A 515 1.62 -18.43 -21.25
C LEU A 515 3.05 -18.15 -20.78
N VAL A 516 3.47 -18.65 -19.62
CA VAL A 516 4.80 -18.39 -19.02
C VAL A 516 5.94 -18.67 -20.02
N PRO A 517 6.03 -19.85 -20.70
CA PRO A 517 7.09 -20.09 -21.67
C PRO A 517 7.08 -19.11 -22.86
N THR A 518 5.88 -18.67 -23.25
CA THR A 518 5.71 -17.70 -24.35
C THR A 518 6.18 -16.31 -23.95
N TRP A 519 5.88 -15.88 -22.73
CA TRP A 519 6.38 -14.60 -22.20
C TRP A 519 7.91 -14.59 -22.13
N ASP A 520 8.53 -15.66 -21.63
CA ASP A 520 9.98 -15.78 -21.55
C ASP A 520 10.66 -15.74 -22.93
N GLU A 521 10.13 -16.50 -23.88
CA GLU A 521 10.67 -16.51 -25.24
C GLU A 521 10.51 -15.15 -25.93
N THR A 522 9.33 -14.56 -25.82
CA THR A 522 9.04 -13.24 -26.40
C THR A 522 9.95 -12.17 -25.80
N ALA A 523 10.10 -12.16 -24.47
CA ALA A 523 10.99 -11.22 -23.80
C ALA A 523 12.45 -11.37 -24.26
N ARG A 524 12.92 -12.61 -24.42
CA ARG A 524 14.28 -12.90 -24.94
C ARG A 524 14.47 -12.35 -26.35
N LEU A 525 13.50 -12.57 -27.23
CA LEU A 525 13.55 -12.12 -28.63
C LEU A 525 13.47 -10.59 -28.75
N LEU A 526 12.58 -9.94 -27.97
CA LEU A 526 12.42 -8.49 -28.02
C LEU A 526 13.59 -7.74 -27.39
N LYS A 527 14.19 -8.25 -26.29
CA LYS A 527 15.42 -7.69 -25.71
C LYS A 527 16.58 -7.65 -26.71
N SER A 528 16.63 -8.59 -27.64
CA SER A 528 17.66 -8.59 -28.70
C SER A 528 17.39 -7.56 -29.81
N ARG A 529 16.12 -7.21 -30.08
CA ARG A 529 15.70 -6.27 -31.12
C ARG A 529 15.64 -4.81 -30.69
N TYR A 530 15.19 -4.57 -29.45
CA TYR A 530 14.96 -3.23 -28.91
C TYR A 530 16.01 -2.85 -27.85
N ARG A 531 17.26 -3.33 -27.96
CA ARG A 531 18.36 -2.66 -27.27
C ARG A 531 18.36 -1.21 -27.77
N PRO A 532 18.26 -0.20 -26.88
CA PRO A 532 18.47 1.18 -27.31
C PRO A 532 19.84 1.19 -27.98
N ASN A 533 19.84 1.49 -29.29
CA ASN A 533 21.09 1.73 -29.97
C ASN A 533 21.80 2.86 -29.22
N ALA A 534 23.01 2.60 -28.75
CA ALA A 534 23.95 3.59 -28.22
C ALA A 534 24.43 4.57 -29.31
N LEU A 535 23.58 4.89 -30.29
CA LEU A 535 23.86 5.72 -31.47
C LEU A 535 22.79 6.80 -31.68
N SER A 536 22.51 7.61 -30.64
CA SER A 536 21.92 8.94 -30.83
C SER A 536 22.37 9.95 -29.74
N ALA A 537 23.59 9.79 -29.22
CA ALA A 537 24.32 10.88 -28.57
C ALA A 537 25.15 11.62 -29.65
N GLY A 538 24.46 12.32 -30.52
CA GLY A 538 25.11 13.15 -31.54
C GLY A 538 24.11 13.54 -32.59
N LEU A 539 23.39 14.65 -32.37
CA LEU A 539 23.02 15.68 -33.33
C LEU A 539 21.98 16.63 -32.71
N ASN A 540 22.55 17.76 -32.26
CA ASN A 540 21.95 19.09 -31.97
C ASN A 540 20.98 19.21 -30.80
#